data_e8f0a7506b3cb9f299534b53d31a7546
#
_entry.id   e8f0a7506b3cb9f299534b53d31a7546
#
_cell.length_a   1.000
_cell.length_b   1.000
_cell.length_c   1.000
_cell.angle_alpha   90.00
_cell.angle_beta   90.00
_cell.angle_gamma   90.00
#
_symmetry.space_group_name_H-M   'P 1'
#
loop_
_entity.id
_entity.type
_entity.pdbx_description
1 polymer ?
#
loop_
_entity_poly.entity_id
_entity_poly.type
_entity_poly.pdbx_seq_one_letter_code
_entity_poly.pdbx_strand_id
1 'polypeptide(L)'
;HDPRIYSTNENAQEAHAAIRPTSASTLAALLPSSKEIKEDEKRLYDLIWQQFISSQLPDAEYLATNAKIKLDEYIFSASGREVIFDGYTKALNLKKDDQSSPILPNLTQGQKLNLQGIENKQKYTKPPSRFSEAALVKELEKKGIGRPSTYASIISTIQDRGYVDIENRRFFVKKIGMIVSDRLVTSFHDLMDYNFTAKFEDQLEKIAMGEMQWKEVLNNYYDAFKSDLLEAFEEDGMRPNPPTLTNIACPDCKPKNKSNKLRITNGSSGTFLGCEAYNYEGDEQCKKTLNLIHGDEAVSIDDQEEAEHLILKHRCPKCDTSMDNYLLDENHKLHICSNNPDCDGFEVEEGAFKIKGYDGPILSCHKCGSEMQLKTGRFGKYFGCMNDNCGTTRALQRNGEPKPIVMEPISTSIACSKFEDIYLLRDSMKGLFLAASKYPKNRETRAPSVEEFNEAVTEETLLDACKYLEDQEKHTHLLDAPKNDDKGNPYIIRYNKVEDTHYLASEKDGKKTGNTATHNGEQWIEVSK
;
A
#
# COMPACT_ATOMS: atom_id res chain seq x y z
N HIS A 1 7.89 13.90 -42.70
CA HIS A 1 8.52 14.01 -41.38
C HIS A 1 9.65 13.01 -41.30
N ASP A 2 10.86 13.51 -41.09
CA ASP A 2 11.98 12.65 -40.77
C ASP A 2 11.78 12.06 -39.38
N PRO A 3 12.07 10.76 -39.16
CA PRO A 3 11.91 10.15 -37.85
C PRO A 3 12.86 10.82 -36.85
N ARG A 4 12.38 11.03 -35.63
CA ARG A 4 13.23 11.55 -34.54
C ARG A 4 14.21 10.47 -34.10
N ILE A 5 15.48 10.86 -34.03
CA ILE A 5 16.57 10.01 -33.55
C ILE A 5 16.95 10.49 -32.15
N TYR A 6 16.97 9.57 -31.20
CA TYR A 6 17.38 9.81 -29.84
C TYR A 6 18.77 9.25 -29.60
N SER A 7 19.59 9.97 -28.84
CA SER A 7 20.88 9.47 -28.40
C SER A 7 20.70 8.37 -27.35
N THR A 8 21.52 7.34 -27.43
CA THR A 8 21.64 6.34 -26.34
C THR A 8 22.46 6.92 -25.20
N ASN A 9 22.09 6.58 -23.96
CA ASN A 9 22.94 6.88 -22.82
C ASN A 9 24.23 6.07 -22.89
N GLU A 10 25.35 6.63 -22.40
CA GLU A 10 26.66 5.98 -22.39
C GLU A 10 26.65 4.60 -21.71
N ASN A 11 25.73 4.39 -20.76
CA ASN A 11 25.55 3.13 -20.02
C ASN A 11 24.38 2.29 -20.54
N ALA A 12 23.89 2.51 -21.76
CA ALA A 12 22.81 1.70 -22.32
C ALA A 12 23.35 0.32 -22.72
N GLN A 13 22.67 -0.73 -22.27
CA GLN A 13 22.99 -2.10 -22.73
C GLN A 13 22.61 -2.24 -24.19
N GLU A 14 23.60 -2.36 -25.08
CA GLU A 14 23.42 -2.43 -26.54
C GLU A 14 22.52 -3.59 -26.99
N ALA A 15 22.42 -4.66 -26.19
CA ALA A 15 21.59 -5.82 -26.48
C ALA A 15 20.06 -5.58 -26.27
N HIS A 16 19.65 -4.46 -25.69
CA HIS A 16 18.24 -4.20 -25.34
C HIS A 16 17.68 -3.03 -26.16
N ALA A 17 16.69 -3.33 -27.00
CA ALA A 17 15.92 -2.29 -27.67
C ALA A 17 14.89 -1.65 -26.69
N ALA A 18 14.56 -0.37 -26.92
CA ALA A 18 13.48 0.29 -26.21
C ALA A 18 12.14 -0.46 -26.39
N ILE A 19 11.32 -0.47 -25.34
CA ILE A 19 9.98 -1.07 -25.38
C ILE A 19 9.13 -0.28 -26.38
N ARG A 20 8.56 -0.97 -27.36
CA ARG A 20 7.72 -0.38 -28.40
C ARG A 20 6.61 -1.35 -28.83
N PRO A 21 5.49 -0.87 -29.39
CA PRO A 21 4.48 -1.75 -29.94
C PRO A 21 5.04 -2.51 -31.14
N THR A 22 4.56 -3.73 -31.37
CA THR A 22 4.95 -4.53 -32.56
C THR A 22 4.52 -3.86 -33.86
N SER A 23 3.43 -3.10 -33.84
CA SER A 23 2.94 -2.31 -34.96
C SER A 23 2.37 -0.97 -34.48
N ALA A 24 2.84 0.13 -35.05
CA ALA A 24 2.31 1.47 -34.75
C ALA A 24 0.84 1.65 -35.16
N SER A 25 0.34 0.86 -36.11
CA SER A 25 -1.06 0.91 -36.58
C SER A 25 -2.04 0.13 -35.69
N THR A 26 -1.54 -0.69 -34.75
CA THR A 26 -2.39 -1.48 -33.87
C THR A 26 -2.70 -0.71 -32.59
N LEU A 27 -3.93 -0.20 -32.45
CA LEU A 27 -4.42 0.45 -31.25
C LEU A 27 -4.83 -0.60 -30.20
N ALA A 28 -4.76 -0.24 -28.91
CA ALA A 28 -5.22 -1.11 -27.81
C ALA A 28 -6.68 -1.58 -27.99
N ALA A 29 -7.56 -0.71 -28.53
CA ALA A 29 -8.95 -1.05 -28.83
C ALA A 29 -9.12 -2.11 -29.92
N LEU A 30 -8.12 -2.31 -30.78
CA LEU A 30 -8.11 -3.30 -31.85
C LEU A 30 -7.55 -4.65 -31.40
N LEU A 31 -7.01 -4.74 -30.18
CA LEU A 31 -6.55 -5.99 -29.61
C LEU A 31 -7.75 -6.94 -29.38
N PRO A 32 -7.61 -8.23 -29.71
CA PRO A 32 -8.71 -9.17 -29.56
C PRO A 32 -9.19 -9.23 -28.12
N SER A 33 -10.51 -9.21 -27.95
CA SER A 33 -11.15 -9.44 -26.64
C SER A 33 -11.15 -10.95 -26.36
N SER A 34 -9.96 -11.53 -26.20
CA SER A 34 -9.81 -12.94 -25.83
C SER A 34 -9.68 -13.07 -24.29
N LYS A 35 -9.99 -14.27 -23.77
CA LYS A 35 -9.71 -14.59 -22.36
C LYS A 35 -8.21 -14.51 -22.02
N GLU A 36 -7.35 -14.39 -23.02
CA GLU A 36 -5.89 -14.37 -22.92
C GLU A 36 -5.33 -12.97 -22.62
N ILE A 37 -6.02 -11.88 -23.05
CA ILE A 37 -5.56 -10.50 -22.82
C ILE A 37 -6.45 -9.83 -21.77
N LYS A 38 -5.87 -9.54 -20.61
CA LYS A 38 -6.55 -8.87 -19.50
C LYS A 38 -6.64 -7.36 -19.73
N GLU A 39 -7.57 -6.71 -19.06
CA GLU A 39 -7.76 -5.26 -19.17
C GLU A 39 -6.53 -4.45 -18.77
N ASP A 40 -5.78 -4.88 -17.75
CA ASP A 40 -4.55 -4.21 -17.32
C ASP A 40 -3.43 -4.34 -18.38
N GLU A 41 -3.39 -5.46 -19.11
CA GLU A 41 -2.46 -5.65 -20.22
C GLU A 41 -2.79 -4.74 -21.41
N LYS A 42 -4.08 -4.51 -21.69
CA LYS A 42 -4.52 -3.54 -22.70
C LYS A 42 -4.14 -2.11 -22.32
N ARG A 43 -4.31 -1.74 -21.05
CA ARG A 43 -3.89 -0.43 -20.51
C ARG A 43 -2.38 -0.22 -20.63
N LEU A 44 -1.60 -1.26 -20.30
CA LEU A 44 -0.15 -1.21 -20.44
C LEU A 44 0.26 -1.05 -21.91
N TYR A 45 -0.37 -1.82 -22.81
CA TYR A 45 -0.13 -1.69 -24.25
C TYR A 45 -0.47 -0.28 -24.76
N ASP A 46 -1.60 0.28 -24.35
CA ASP A 46 -2.01 1.63 -24.73
C ASP A 46 -1.01 2.68 -24.26
N LEU A 47 -0.50 2.56 -23.03
CA LEU A 47 0.54 3.43 -22.50
C LEU A 47 1.84 3.34 -23.32
N ILE A 48 2.29 2.14 -23.66
CA ILE A 48 3.48 1.91 -24.50
C ILE A 48 3.26 2.52 -25.89
N TRP A 49 2.10 2.30 -26.49
CA TRP A 49 1.75 2.84 -27.80
C TRP A 49 1.72 4.37 -27.79
N GLN A 50 1.05 4.97 -26.82
CA GLN A 50 0.98 6.42 -26.66
C GLN A 50 2.37 7.03 -26.51
N GLN A 51 3.21 6.45 -25.68
CA GLN A 51 4.57 6.92 -25.43
C GLN A 51 5.44 6.81 -26.68
N PHE A 52 5.34 5.70 -27.41
CA PHE A 52 6.07 5.48 -28.67
C PHE A 52 5.63 6.47 -29.75
N ILE A 53 4.33 6.61 -29.99
CA ILE A 53 3.80 7.53 -31.01
C ILE A 53 4.14 8.98 -30.65
N SER A 54 3.95 9.39 -29.38
CA SER A 54 4.25 10.74 -28.94
C SER A 54 5.73 11.09 -29.14
N SER A 55 6.63 10.11 -28.95
CA SER A 55 8.07 10.33 -29.18
C SER A 55 8.41 10.73 -30.62
N GLN A 56 7.59 10.34 -31.59
CA GLN A 56 7.80 10.60 -33.02
C GLN A 56 6.97 11.77 -33.56
N LEU A 57 6.07 12.35 -32.73
CA LEU A 57 5.27 13.52 -33.14
C LEU A 57 6.05 14.83 -32.97
N PRO A 58 5.66 15.90 -33.69
CA PRO A 58 6.27 17.22 -33.52
C PRO A 58 6.04 17.76 -32.09
N ASP A 59 6.85 18.75 -31.72
CA ASP A 59 6.75 19.43 -30.43
C ASP A 59 5.41 20.14 -30.30
N ALA A 60 4.92 20.25 -29.06
CA ALA A 60 3.79 21.09 -28.74
C ALA A 60 4.24 22.55 -28.65
N GLU A 61 3.42 23.46 -29.15
CA GLU A 61 3.69 24.90 -29.12
C GLU A 61 2.74 25.59 -28.14
N TYR A 62 3.31 26.44 -27.28
CA TYR A 62 2.59 27.16 -26.26
C TYR A 62 2.84 28.66 -26.37
N LEU A 63 1.79 29.45 -26.21
CA LEU A 63 1.91 30.88 -25.93
C LEU A 63 2.00 31.10 -24.43
N ALA A 64 3.19 31.49 -23.95
CA ALA A 64 3.40 31.79 -22.53
C ALA A 64 3.27 33.31 -22.31
N THR A 65 2.35 33.69 -21.46
CA THR A 65 2.12 35.10 -21.06
C THR A 65 2.63 35.27 -19.63
N ASN A 66 3.55 36.23 -19.44
CA ASN A 66 4.05 36.63 -18.13
C ASN A 66 3.73 38.09 -17.90
N ALA A 67 2.91 38.38 -16.90
CA ALA A 67 2.50 39.75 -16.53
C ALA A 67 3.16 40.13 -15.20
N LYS A 68 3.73 41.36 -15.15
CA LYS A 68 4.17 42.01 -13.93
C LYS A 68 3.24 43.19 -13.65
N ILE A 69 2.56 43.17 -12.52
CA ILE A 69 1.57 44.14 -12.12
C ILE A 69 2.14 44.94 -10.97
N LYS A 70 2.30 46.26 -11.16
CA LYS A 70 2.81 47.15 -10.12
C LYS A 70 1.64 47.78 -9.36
N LEU A 71 1.70 47.67 -8.03
CA LEU A 71 0.81 48.37 -7.11
C LEU A 71 1.68 49.06 -6.06
N ASP A 72 1.80 50.38 -6.17
CA ASP A 72 2.74 51.18 -5.38
C ASP A 72 4.17 50.66 -5.43
N GLU A 73 4.71 50.18 -4.29
CA GLU A 73 6.05 49.58 -4.19
C GLU A 73 6.05 48.06 -4.43
N TYR A 74 4.89 47.43 -4.52
CA TYR A 74 4.76 45.97 -4.68
C TYR A 74 4.66 45.56 -6.15
N ILE A 75 5.27 44.43 -6.48
CA ILE A 75 5.18 43.85 -7.81
C ILE A 75 4.56 42.46 -7.68
N PHE A 76 3.40 42.26 -8.29
CA PHE A 76 2.75 40.97 -8.42
C PHE A 76 3.12 40.34 -9.76
N SER A 77 3.31 39.04 -9.78
CA SER A 77 3.61 38.26 -10.99
C SER A 77 2.48 37.29 -11.28
N ALA A 78 2.00 37.28 -12.50
CA ALA A 78 1.06 36.28 -13.00
C ALA A 78 1.65 35.66 -14.26
N SER A 79 1.56 34.32 -14.37
CA SER A 79 1.97 33.62 -15.58
C SER A 79 0.87 32.65 -16.01
N GLY A 80 0.70 32.50 -17.29
CA GLY A 80 -0.24 31.57 -17.90
C GLY A 80 0.30 31.06 -19.24
N ARG A 81 -0.25 29.97 -19.73
CA ARG A 81 0.07 29.45 -21.05
C ARG A 81 -1.16 28.92 -21.76
N GLU A 82 -1.21 29.15 -23.05
CA GLU A 82 -2.25 28.65 -23.95
C GLU A 82 -1.60 27.70 -24.96
N VAL A 83 -2.25 26.57 -25.27
CA VAL A 83 -1.79 25.63 -26.28
C VAL A 83 -2.13 26.18 -27.65
N ILE A 84 -1.11 26.47 -28.47
CA ILE A 84 -1.26 26.88 -29.87
C ILE A 84 -1.31 25.68 -30.80
N PHE A 85 -0.47 24.68 -30.52
CA PHE A 85 -0.40 23.43 -31.27
C PHE A 85 -0.15 22.28 -30.30
N ASP A 86 -1.03 21.27 -30.33
CA ASP A 86 -0.97 20.14 -29.38
C ASP A 86 0.28 19.29 -29.54
N GLY A 87 0.77 19.11 -30.77
CA GLY A 87 1.94 18.30 -31.06
C GLY A 87 1.85 16.90 -30.45
N TYR A 88 2.93 16.46 -29.80
CA TYR A 88 3.02 15.13 -29.17
C TYR A 88 2.02 14.90 -28.03
N THR A 89 1.56 15.96 -27.38
CA THR A 89 0.62 15.85 -26.24
C THR A 89 -0.73 15.29 -26.67
N LYS A 90 -1.08 15.41 -27.95
CA LYS A 90 -2.31 14.84 -28.52
C LYS A 90 -2.38 13.32 -28.40
N ALA A 91 -1.23 12.63 -28.47
CA ALA A 91 -1.16 11.18 -28.35
C ALA A 91 -1.18 10.68 -26.89
N LEU A 92 -0.84 11.55 -25.93
CA LEU A 92 -0.70 11.16 -24.53
C LEU A 92 -2.01 11.12 -23.75
N ASN A 93 -3.16 11.46 -24.34
CA ASN A 93 -4.47 11.53 -23.67
C ASN A 93 -4.41 12.23 -22.29
N LEU A 94 -3.57 13.27 -22.18
CA LEU A 94 -3.44 14.02 -20.94
C LEU A 94 -4.80 14.59 -20.54
N LYS A 95 -5.21 14.37 -19.29
CA LYS A 95 -6.44 14.96 -18.77
C LYS A 95 -6.34 16.48 -18.84
N LYS A 96 -7.44 17.14 -19.19
CA LYS A 96 -7.48 18.61 -19.27
C LYS A 96 -7.03 19.28 -17.96
N ASP A 97 -7.19 18.63 -16.82
CA ASP A 97 -6.76 19.13 -15.51
C ASP A 97 -5.23 19.16 -15.35
N ASP A 98 -4.49 18.27 -16.04
CA ASP A 98 -3.02 18.28 -16.04
C ASP A 98 -2.42 19.42 -16.90
N GLN A 99 -3.24 20.06 -17.73
CA GLN A 99 -2.85 21.20 -18.59
C GLN A 99 -3.28 22.56 -18.00
N SER A 100 -3.82 22.61 -16.78
CA SER A 100 -4.43 23.80 -16.17
C SER A 100 -3.42 24.86 -15.69
N SER A 101 -2.54 25.33 -16.58
CA SER A 101 -2.00 26.67 -16.39
C SER A 101 -3.12 27.68 -16.63
N PRO A 102 -3.30 28.69 -15.78
CA PRO A 102 -4.32 29.70 -16.01
C PRO A 102 -4.08 30.41 -17.37
N ILE A 103 -5.15 30.61 -18.13
CA ILE A 103 -5.08 31.40 -19.35
C ILE A 103 -5.26 32.85 -18.91
N LEU A 104 -4.24 33.66 -19.14
CA LEU A 104 -4.32 35.10 -18.89
C LEU A 104 -5.01 35.79 -20.07
N PRO A 105 -5.83 36.84 -19.81
CA PRO A 105 -6.40 37.64 -20.89
C PRO A 105 -5.30 38.39 -21.66
N ASN A 106 -5.62 38.86 -22.85
CA ASN A 106 -4.71 39.71 -23.60
C ASN A 106 -4.45 41.01 -22.85
N LEU A 107 -3.22 41.18 -22.38
CA LEU A 107 -2.75 42.32 -21.62
C LEU A 107 -1.82 43.19 -22.49
N THR A 108 -1.96 44.52 -22.36
CA THR A 108 -1.05 45.48 -22.99
C THR A 108 -0.18 46.16 -21.94
N GLN A 109 1.04 46.52 -22.32
CA GLN A 109 1.94 47.23 -21.42
C GLN A 109 1.35 48.60 -21.03
N GLY A 110 1.33 48.92 -19.73
CA GLY A 110 0.74 50.14 -19.19
C GLY A 110 -0.77 50.09 -19.01
N GLN A 111 -1.42 48.95 -19.24
CA GLN A 111 -2.85 48.78 -18.99
C GLN A 111 -3.15 48.92 -17.49
N LYS A 112 -4.16 49.75 -17.16
CA LYS A 112 -4.65 49.88 -15.78
C LYS A 112 -5.57 48.72 -15.43
N LEU A 113 -5.32 48.12 -14.28
CA LEU A 113 -6.13 47.05 -13.72
C LEU A 113 -6.81 47.51 -12.44
N ASN A 114 -8.03 47.03 -12.19
CA ASN A 114 -8.76 47.30 -10.97
C ASN A 114 -8.54 46.17 -9.95
N LEU A 115 -8.00 46.52 -8.79
CA LEU A 115 -7.83 45.59 -7.69
C LEU A 115 -9.20 45.20 -7.11
N GLN A 116 -9.51 43.90 -7.08
CA GLN A 116 -10.75 43.36 -6.49
C GLN A 116 -10.55 42.91 -5.03
N GLY A 117 -9.35 42.42 -4.69
CA GLY A 117 -9.01 41.96 -3.34
C GLY A 117 -7.61 41.45 -3.27
N ILE A 118 -7.06 41.35 -2.07
CA ILE A 118 -5.77 40.75 -1.76
C ILE A 118 -5.99 39.68 -0.70
N GLU A 119 -5.57 38.46 -0.98
CA GLU A 119 -5.56 37.35 -0.02
C GLU A 119 -4.13 37.08 0.41
N ASN A 120 -3.85 37.20 1.70
CA ASN A 120 -2.55 36.91 2.28
C ASN A 120 -2.55 35.48 2.79
N LYS A 121 -1.62 34.67 2.29
CA LYS A 121 -1.41 33.29 2.77
C LYS A 121 0.05 33.11 3.17
N GLN A 122 0.27 32.77 4.42
CA GLN A 122 1.59 32.34 4.88
C GLN A 122 1.92 30.98 4.25
N LYS A 123 3.11 30.86 3.67
CA LYS A 123 3.61 29.60 3.10
C LYS A 123 4.97 29.29 3.71
N TYR A 124 5.19 28.01 3.95
CA TYR A 124 6.47 27.49 4.45
C TYR A 124 7.18 26.73 3.33
N THR A 125 8.51 26.69 3.41
CA THR A 125 9.32 25.80 2.58
C THR A 125 8.99 24.36 2.94
N LYS A 126 8.89 23.51 1.92
CA LYS A 126 8.62 22.08 2.10
C LYS A 126 9.90 21.28 1.96
N PRO A 127 10.11 20.22 2.75
CA PRO A 127 11.20 19.29 2.52
C PRO A 127 11.03 18.58 1.16
N PRO A 128 12.11 17.95 0.62
CA PRO A 128 12.00 17.12 -0.57
C PRO A 128 10.90 16.05 -0.40
N SER A 129 10.16 15.80 -1.46
CA SER A 129 9.13 14.76 -1.44
C SER A 129 9.73 13.38 -1.23
N ARG A 130 9.04 12.52 -0.47
CA ARG A 130 9.41 11.10 -0.36
C ARG A 130 9.36 10.44 -1.75
N PHE A 131 10.20 9.45 -1.96
CA PHE A 131 10.23 8.71 -3.23
C PHE A 131 8.91 8.01 -3.51
N SER A 132 8.44 8.11 -4.74
CA SER A 132 7.51 7.15 -5.33
C SER A 132 8.31 5.99 -5.94
N GLU A 133 7.64 4.88 -6.32
CA GLU A 133 8.33 3.77 -7.01
C GLU A 133 9.06 4.26 -8.26
N ALA A 134 8.41 5.06 -9.10
CA ALA A 134 9.03 5.60 -10.31
C ALA A 134 10.21 6.54 -10.00
N ALA A 135 10.09 7.37 -8.95
CA ALA A 135 11.17 8.28 -8.55
C ALA A 135 12.37 7.51 -7.99
N LEU A 136 12.12 6.41 -7.25
CA LEU A 136 13.18 5.55 -6.72
C LEU A 136 13.91 4.83 -7.86
N VAL A 137 13.19 4.27 -8.82
CA VAL A 137 13.80 3.64 -10.03
C VAL A 137 14.69 4.65 -10.76
N LYS A 138 14.20 5.86 -10.99
CA LYS A 138 14.96 6.91 -11.66
C LYS A 138 16.23 7.30 -10.88
N GLU A 139 16.19 7.32 -9.55
CA GLU A 139 17.36 7.62 -8.74
C GLU A 139 18.38 6.45 -8.75
N LEU A 140 17.90 5.19 -8.72
CA LEU A 140 18.74 4.01 -8.86
C LEU A 140 19.46 4.01 -10.23
N GLU A 141 18.73 4.27 -11.31
CA GLU A 141 19.29 4.40 -12.66
C GLU A 141 20.35 5.50 -12.72
N LYS A 142 20.04 6.70 -12.19
CA LYS A 142 20.98 7.83 -12.14
C LYS A 142 22.26 7.50 -11.41
N LYS A 143 22.19 6.66 -10.37
CA LYS A 143 23.33 6.21 -9.56
C LYS A 143 24.05 4.97 -10.12
N GLY A 144 23.56 4.39 -11.22
CA GLY A 144 24.11 3.17 -11.81
C GLY A 144 23.86 1.90 -10.96
N ILE A 145 22.89 1.94 -10.04
CA ILE A 145 22.56 0.84 -9.11
C ILE A 145 21.45 -0.01 -9.73
N GLY A 146 21.72 -1.27 -9.97
CA GLY A 146 20.78 -2.20 -10.60
C GLY A 146 20.64 -2.00 -12.10
N ARG A 147 19.75 -2.77 -12.70
CA ARG A 147 19.43 -2.75 -14.14
C ARG A 147 17.91 -2.85 -14.31
N PRO A 148 17.35 -2.57 -15.49
CA PRO A 148 15.91 -2.66 -15.74
C PRO A 148 15.28 -4.00 -15.28
N SER A 149 16.00 -5.10 -15.41
CA SER A 149 15.56 -6.43 -14.98
C SER A 149 15.52 -6.61 -13.45
N THR A 150 16.23 -5.79 -12.68
CA THR A 150 16.36 -5.94 -11.21
C THR A 150 15.60 -4.88 -10.40
N TYR A 151 15.19 -3.75 -10.98
CA TYR A 151 14.52 -2.69 -10.23
C TYR A 151 13.25 -3.17 -9.52
N ALA A 152 12.41 -3.96 -10.21
CA ALA A 152 11.18 -4.49 -9.60
C ALA A 152 11.48 -5.42 -8.42
N SER A 153 12.50 -6.27 -8.51
CA SER A 153 12.89 -7.17 -7.42
C SER A 153 13.51 -6.43 -6.24
N ILE A 154 14.27 -5.35 -6.47
CA ILE A 154 14.80 -4.49 -5.42
C ILE A 154 13.64 -3.87 -4.62
N ILE A 155 12.67 -3.28 -5.32
CA ILE A 155 11.50 -2.64 -4.71
C ILE A 155 10.65 -3.64 -3.92
N SER A 156 10.37 -4.83 -4.49
CA SER A 156 9.62 -5.86 -3.78
C SER A 156 10.36 -6.39 -2.56
N THR A 157 11.69 -6.54 -2.64
CA THR A 157 12.50 -7.03 -1.52
C THR A 157 12.44 -6.12 -0.30
N ILE A 158 12.57 -4.80 -0.47
CA ILE A 158 12.53 -3.87 0.66
C ILE A 158 11.13 -3.81 1.29
N GLN A 159 10.07 -4.03 0.52
CA GLN A 159 8.70 -4.13 1.01
C GLN A 159 8.43 -5.47 1.70
N ASP A 160 8.81 -6.58 1.08
CA ASP A 160 8.57 -7.94 1.61
C ASP A 160 9.31 -8.19 2.92
N ARG A 161 10.47 -7.57 3.09
CA ARG A 161 11.24 -7.58 4.35
C ARG A 161 10.71 -6.60 5.40
N GLY A 162 9.71 -5.77 5.05
CA GLY A 162 9.11 -4.80 5.94
C GLY A 162 10.04 -3.63 6.30
N TYR A 163 11.01 -3.29 5.45
CA TYR A 163 11.89 -2.14 5.67
C TYR A 163 11.22 -0.82 5.33
N VAL A 164 10.25 -0.86 4.42
CA VAL A 164 9.44 0.28 3.98
C VAL A 164 7.97 -0.11 3.89
N ASP A 165 7.09 0.88 4.08
CA ASP A 165 5.67 0.82 3.72
C ASP A 165 5.38 1.79 2.58
N ILE A 166 4.30 1.54 1.82
CA ILE A 166 3.84 2.45 0.77
C ILE A 166 2.50 3.05 1.18
N GLU A 167 2.49 4.36 1.39
CA GLU A 167 1.29 5.14 1.64
C GLU A 167 1.15 6.23 0.58
N ASN A 168 -0.05 6.39 0.03
CA ASN A 168 -0.32 7.38 -1.02
C ASN A 168 0.72 7.37 -2.17
N ARG A 169 1.17 6.16 -2.58
CA ARG A 169 2.20 5.93 -3.61
C ARG A 169 3.58 6.49 -3.25
N ARG A 170 3.90 6.66 -1.96
CA ARG A 170 5.19 7.13 -1.45
C ARG A 170 5.76 6.11 -0.48
N PHE A 171 7.08 5.94 -0.51
CA PHE A 171 7.80 5.10 0.44
C PHE A 171 7.97 5.78 1.78
N PHE A 172 7.65 5.05 2.84
CA PHE A 172 7.92 5.42 4.22
C PHE A 172 8.86 4.40 4.83
N VAL A 173 10.03 4.85 5.24
CA VAL A 173 11.02 3.96 5.88
C VAL A 173 10.54 3.61 7.27
N LYS A 174 10.50 2.31 7.58
CA LYS A 174 10.16 1.80 8.91
C LYS A 174 11.38 1.81 9.82
N LYS A 175 11.13 1.80 11.13
CA LYS A 175 12.22 1.80 12.13
C LYS A 175 13.21 0.66 11.91
N ILE A 176 12.72 -0.54 11.61
CA ILE A 176 13.58 -1.69 11.32
C ILE A 176 14.45 -1.46 10.08
N GLY A 177 13.91 -0.80 9.04
CA GLY A 177 14.69 -0.44 7.84
C GLY A 177 15.83 0.52 8.17
N MET A 178 15.57 1.52 9.02
CA MET A 178 16.61 2.45 9.50
C MET A 178 17.70 1.72 10.29
N ILE A 179 17.32 0.89 11.28
CA ILE A 179 18.26 0.13 12.10
C ILE A 179 19.13 -0.79 11.22
N VAL A 180 18.53 -1.54 10.30
CA VAL A 180 19.27 -2.42 9.38
C VAL A 180 20.25 -1.62 8.53
N SER A 181 19.79 -0.50 7.94
CA SER A 181 20.66 0.37 7.14
C SER A 181 21.85 0.89 7.96
N ASP A 182 21.60 1.40 9.17
CA ASP A 182 22.65 1.95 10.04
C ASP A 182 23.68 0.88 10.44
N ARG A 183 23.22 -0.33 10.78
CA ARG A 183 24.11 -1.46 11.12
C ARG A 183 24.97 -1.89 9.93
N LEU A 184 24.35 -1.99 8.74
CA LEU A 184 25.06 -2.36 7.52
C LEU A 184 26.07 -1.29 7.10
N VAL A 185 25.70 0.00 7.16
CA VAL A 185 26.63 1.10 6.85
C VAL A 185 27.83 1.11 7.79
N THR A 186 27.62 0.79 9.06
CA THR A 186 28.71 0.77 10.06
C THR A 186 29.64 -0.42 9.86
N SER A 187 29.08 -1.63 9.63
CA SER A 187 29.88 -2.88 9.61
C SER A 187 30.35 -3.28 8.21
N PHE A 188 29.73 -2.75 7.14
CA PHE A 188 30.01 -3.07 5.74
C PHE A 188 30.05 -1.79 4.90
N HIS A 189 30.87 -0.84 5.31
CA HIS A 189 30.92 0.50 4.74
C HIS A 189 31.09 0.49 3.23
N ASP A 190 32.06 -0.26 2.71
CA ASP A 190 32.37 -0.32 1.29
C ASP A 190 31.23 -0.95 0.49
N LEU A 191 30.61 -2.02 1.01
CA LEU A 191 29.47 -2.68 0.38
C LEU A 191 28.24 -1.77 0.30
N MET A 192 28.09 -0.85 1.26
CA MET A 192 26.97 0.10 1.33
C MET A 192 27.23 1.40 0.57
N ASP A 193 28.45 1.61 0.03
CA ASP A 193 28.73 2.76 -0.84
C ASP A 193 28.02 2.59 -2.19
N TYR A 194 27.27 3.61 -2.60
CA TYR A 194 26.60 3.63 -3.91
C TYR A 194 27.58 3.45 -5.08
N ASN A 195 28.78 4.04 -4.97
CA ASN A 195 29.81 3.91 -6.00
C ASN A 195 30.37 2.48 -6.10
N PHE A 196 30.40 1.76 -5.01
CA PHE A 196 30.84 0.36 -5.02
C PHE A 196 29.88 -0.50 -5.87
N THR A 197 28.57 -0.38 -5.61
CA THR A 197 27.55 -1.13 -6.37
C THR A 197 27.61 -0.77 -7.85
N ALA A 198 27.74 0.51 -8.20
CA ALA A 198 27.87 0.94 -9.59
C ALA A 198 29.13 0.37 -10.27
N LYS A 199 30.29 0.44 -9.60
CA LYS A 199 31.54 -0.15 -10.09
C LYS A 199 31.45 -1.68 -10.27
N PHE A 200 30.75 -2.36 -9.35
CA PHE A 200 30.58 -3.80 -9.44
C PHE A 200 29.72 -4.19 -10.65
N GLU A 201 28.65 -3.44 -10.92
CA GLU A 201 27.84 -3.60 -12.14
C GLU A 201 28.67 -3.38 -13.42
N ASP A 202 29.54 -2.35 -13.45
CA ASP A 202 30.44 -2.09 -14.58
C ASP A 202 31.47 -3.24 -14.78
N GLN A 203 31.94 -3.83 -13.69
CA GLN A 203 32.83 -5.00 -13.75
C GLN A 203 32.10 -6.23 -14.32
N LEU A 204 30.82 -6.43 -13.98
CA LEU A 204 30.01 -7.50 -14.55
C LEU A 204 29.81 -7.32 -16.05
N GLU A 205 29.63 -6.07 -16.52
CA GLU A 205 29.58 -5.76 -17.96
C GLU A 205 30.91 -6.08 -18.66
N LYS A 206 32.05 -5.69 -18.09
CA LYS A 206 33.39 -6.02 -18.63
C LYS A 206 33.64 -7.52 -18.66
N ILE A 207 33.12 -8.29 -17.69
CA ILE A 207 33.16 -9.75 -17.75
C ILE A 207 32.32 -10.27 -18.92
N ALA A 208 31.13 -9.72 -19.14
CA ALA A 208 30.27 -10.11 -20.26
C ALA A 208 30.89 -9.80 -21.62
N MET A 209 31.65 -8.71 -21.72
CA MET A 209 32.43 -8.33 -22.92
C MET A 209 33.74 -9.15 -23.10
N GLY A 210 34.11 -9.94 -22.11
CA GLY A 210 35.38 -10.72 -22.13
C GLY A 210 36.62 -9.91 -21.77
N GLU A 211 36.46 -8.71 -21.24
CA GLU A 211 37.55 -7.79 -20.86
C GLU A 211 38.11 -8.07 -19.48
N MET A 212 37.36 -8.76 -18.63
CA MET A 212 37.74 -9.11 -17.24
C MET A 212 37.47 -10.57 -16.92
N GLN A 213 38.27 -11.14 -16.01
CA GLN A 213 38.09 -12.50 -15.50
C GLN A 213 37.16 -12.49 -14.28
N TRP A 214 36.05 -13.21 -14.33
CA TRP A 214 35.06 -13.26 -13.25
C TRP A 214 35.62 -13.75 -11.91
N LYS A 215 36.61 -14.68 -11.93
CA LYS A 215 37.26 -15.20 -10.73
C LYS A 215 38.04 -14.14 -9.98
N GLU A 216 38.71 -13.24 -10.70
CA GLU A 216 39.48 -12.15 -10.10
C GLU A 216 38.53 -11.17 -9.39
N VAL A 217 37.45 -10.78 -10.04
CA VAL A 217 36.42 -9.89 -9.47
C VAL A 217 35.81 -10.51 -8.20
N LEU A 218 35.45 -11.80 -8.26
CA LEU A 218 34.87 -12.48 -7.11
C LEU A 218 35.84 -12.66 -5.95
N ASN A 219 37.10 -12.98 -6.21
CA ASN A 219 38.10 -13.16 -5.16
C ASN A 219 38.35 -11.82 -4.43
N ASN A 220 38.54 -10.74 -5.18
CA ASN A 220 38.73 -9.41 -4.59
C ASN A 220 37.52 -9.00 -3.71
N TYR A 221 36.30 -9.25 -4.20
CA TYR A 221 35.09 -9.00 -3.42
C TYR A 221 35.03 -9.88 -2.15
N TYR A 222 35.26 -11.18 -2.32
CA TYR A 222 35.13 -12.13 -1.22
C TYR A 222 36.11 -11.88 -0.08
N ASP A 223 37.34 -11.52 -0.41
CA ASP A 223 38.39 -11.28 0.59
C ASP A 223 38.06 -10.05 1.46
N ALA A 224 37.60 -8.95 0.84
CA ALA A 224 37.12 -7.76 1.55
C ALA A 224 35.88 -8.08 2.39
N PHE A 225 34.86 -8.67 1.79
CA PHE A 225 33.62 -9.04 2.48
C PHE A 225 33.85 -9.99 3.66
N LYS A 226 34.76 -10.96 3.50
CA LYS A 226 35.11 -11.90 4.56
C LYS A 226 35.75 -11.20 5.75
N SER A 227 36.60 -10.22 5.49
CA SER A 227 37.22 -9.40 6.55
C SER A 227 36.17 -8.67 7.35
N ASP A 228 35.27 -7.92 6.66
CA ASP A 228 34.19 -7.16 7.30
C ASP A 228 33.22 -8.08 8.07
N LEU A 229 32.94 -9.27 7.50
CA LEU A 229 32.06 -10.25 8.13
C LEU A 229 32.67 -10.80 9.44
N LEU A 230 33.95 -11.11 9.45
CA LEU A 230 34.65 -11.58 10.65
C LEU A 230 34.64 -10.50 11.74
N GLU A 231 34.93 -9.25 11.38
CA GLU A 231 34.87 -8.12 12.30
C GLU A 231 33.45 -7.92 12.85
N ALA A 232 32.42 -8.04 12.01
CA ALA A 232 31.02 -7.92 12.44
C ALA A 232 30.57 -9.01 13.43
N PHE A 233 31.22 -10.16 13.46
CA PHE A 233 30.95 -11.26 14.41
C PHE A 233 31.78 -11.19 15.71
N GLU A 234 32.70 -10.25 15.83
CA GLU A 234 33.45 -10.04 17.07
C GLU A 234 32.55 -9.49 18.18
N GLU A 235 32.98 -9.60 19.43
CA GLU A 235 32.21 -9.20 20.62
C GLU A 235 31.82 -7.71 20.57
N ASP A 236 32.68 -6.86 20.02
CA ASP A 236 32.47 -5.41 19.79
C ASP A 236 32.04 -5.10 18.34
N GLY A 237 31.61 -6.10 17.56
CA GLY A 237 31.31 -5.99 16.15
C GLY A 237 29.99 -5.26 15.84
N MET A 238 29.04 -5.93 15.19
CA MET A 238 27.76 -5.30 14.83
C MET A 238 26.97 -4.88 16.07
N ARG A 239 26.64 -3.58 16.16
CA ARG A 239 25.90 -3.03 17.31
C ARG A 239 24.59 -3.78 17.54
N PRO A 240 24.29 -4.22 18.79
CA PRO A 240 23.06 -4.92 19.12
C PRO A 240 21.83 -4.02 18.99
N ASN A 241 20.65 -4.62 19.02
CA ASN A 241 19.36 -3.93 19.06
C ASN A 241 18.65 -4.25 20.40
N PRO A 242 19.15 -3.78 21.56
CA PRO A 242 18.58 -4.09 22.85
C PRO A 242 17.24 -3.38 23.03
N PRO A 243 16.26 -4.03 23.69
CA PRO A 243 15.02 -3.37 24.05
C PRO A 243 15.24 -2.32 25.14
N THR A 244 14.56 -1.17 25.01
CA THR A 244 14.62 -0.07 26.00
C THR A 244 13.54 -0.24 27.06
N LEU A 245 13.89 -0.39 28.33
CA LEU A 245 12.93 -0.47 29.43
C LEU A 245 12.29 0.90 29.67
N THR A 246 10.96 0.90 29.80
CA THR A 246 10.17 2.10 30.08
C THR A 246 9.70 2.15 31.55
N ASN A 247 9.08 3.26 31.94
CA ASN A 247 8.39 3.38 33.22
C ASN A 247 6.92 2.94 33.16
N ILE A 248 6.42 2.51 31.99
CA ILE A 248 5.04 2.13 31.73
C ILE A 248 4.77 0.74 32.32
N ALA A 249 3.81 0.63 33.24
CA ALA A 249 3.45 -0.65 33.85
C ALA A 249 2.75 -1.59 32.84
N CYS A 250 3.09 -2.87 32.88
CA CYS A 250 2.43 -3.86 32.03
C CYS A 250 0.96 -4.03 32.47
N PRO A 251 -0.03 -3.85 31.59
CA PRO A 251 -1.45 -3.94 31.94
C PRO A 251 -1.88 -5.33 32.38
N ASP A 252 -1.24 -6.40 31.90
CA ASP A 252 -1.58 -7.78 32.26
C ASP A 252 -0.89 -8.24 33.56
N CYS A 253 0.21 -7.61 33.95
CA CYS A 253 0.92 -7.91 35.19
C CYS A 253 0.37 -7.12 36.39
N LYS A 254 -0.06 -5.88 36.18
CA LYS A 254 -0.59 -5.00 37.22
C LYS A 254 -1.75 -5.62 38.03
N PRO A 255 -2.78 -6.23 37.40
CA PRO A 255 -3.88 -6.88 38.14
C PRO A 255 -3.42 -8.10 38.93
N LYS A 256 -2.29 -8.71 38.60
CA LYS A 256 -1.71 -9.89 39.28
C LYS A 256 -0.70 -9.50 40.37
N ASN A 257 -0.66 -8.22 40.76
CA ASN A 257 0.32 -7.66 41.72
C ASN A 257 1.80 -7.86 41.31
N LYS A 258 2.08 -8.00 40.02
CA LYS A 258 3.42 -8.05 39.45
C LYS A 258 3.80 -6.65 38.96
N SER A 259 4.99 -6.16 39.32
CA SER A 259 5.47 -4.81 39.01
C SER A 259 6.19 -4.71 37.66
N ASN A 260 6.00 -5.68 36.76
CA ASN A 260 6.67 -5.71 35.47
C ASN A 260 6.28 -4.52 34.60
N LYS A 261 7.28 -3.99 33.90
CA LYS A 261 7.16 -2.83 33.01
C LYS A 261 7.18 -3.27 31.54
N LEU A 262 6.78 -2.36 30.68
CA LEU A 262 6.90 -2.52 29.24
C LEU A 262 8.28 -2.05 28.77
N ARG A 263 8.78 -2.67 27.70
CA ARG A 263 10.02 -2.29 27.04
C ARG A 263 9.76 -2.02 25.57
N ILE A 264 10.38 -0.98 25.02
CA ILE A 264 10.36 -0.65 23.60
C ILE A 264 11.21 -1.68 22.87
N THR A 265 10.62 -2.33 21.89
CA THR A 265 11.30 -3.35 21.06
C THR A 265 11.04 -3.04 19.58
N ASN A 266 12.10 -3.12 18.77
CA ASN A 266 12.02 -2.93 17.33
C ASN A 266 12.09 -4.29 16.63
N GLY A 267 11.04 -4.68 15.95
CA GLY A 267 10.93 -5.94 15.22
C GLY A 267 10.55 -5.74 13.74
N SER A 268 10.45 -6.84 13.00
CA SER A 268 10.07 -6.83 11.57
C SER A 268 8.72 -6.18 11.29
N SER A 269 7.81 -6.22 12.27
CA SER A 269 6.48 -5.59 12.17
C SER A 269 6.44 -4.13 12.63
N GLY A 270 7.57 -3.55 13.02
CA GLY A 270 7.69 -2.19 13.53
C GLY A 270 8.09 -2.12 15.00
N THR A 271 7.99 -0.92 15.58
CA THR A 271 8.24 -0.69 17.00
C THR A 271 7.00 -1.08 17.80
N PHE A 272 7.18 -1.82 18.89
CA PHE A 272 6.11 -2.25 19.79
C PHE A 272 6.58 -2.25 21.25
N LEU A 273 5.65 -2.27 22.17
CA LEU A 273 5.94 -2.46 23.59
C LEU A 273 5.74 -3.93 23.96
N GLY A 274 6.74 -4.55 24.58
CA GLY A 274 6.69 -5.91 25.10
C GLY A 274 6.89 -5.91 26.61
N CYS A 275 6.23 -6.83 27.33
CA CYS A 275 6.48 -6.99 28.76
C CYS A 275 7.93 -7.45 29.01
N GLU A 276 8.58 -6.90 30.04
CA GLU A 276 9.94 -7.32 30.41
C GLU A 276 10.01 -8.82 30.78
N ALA A 277 8.90 -9.37 31.31
CA ALA A 277 8.77 -10.79 31.64
C ALA A 277 8.44 -11.69 30.44
N TYR A 278 8.56 -11.22 29.21
CA TYR A 278 8.23 -12.00 28.00
C TYR A 278 9.06 -13.30 27.90
N ASN A 279 10.34 -13.22 28.26
CA ASN A 279 11.28 -14.35 28.18
C ASN A 279 11.43 -15.11 29.49
N TYR A 280 10.63 -14.81 30.53
CA TYR A 280 10.64 -15.57 31.76
C TYR A 280 9.99 -16.94 31.57
N GLU A 281 10.15 -17.84 32.50
CA GLU A 281 9.58 -19.19 32.44
C GLU A 281 8.45 -19.36 33.47
N GLY A 282 7.53 -20.30 33.18
CA GLY A 282 6.44 -20.69 34.07
C GLY A 282 5.48 -19.53 34.35
N ASP A 283 5.01 -19.45 35.59
CA ASP A 283 4.02 -18.48 36.05
C ASP A 283 4.53 -17.01 36.03
N GLU A 284 5.84 -16.82 35.92
CA GLU A 284 6.44 -15.50 35.80
C GLU A 284 6.38 -14.95 34.37
N GLN A 285 6.14 -15.80 33.37
CA GLN A 285 6.06 -15.38 31.98
C GLN A 285 4.85 -14.49 31.72
N CYS A 286 5.07 -13.41 30.96
CA CYS A 286 4.03 -12.55 30.45
C CYS A 286 4.27 -12.21 28.98
N LYS A 287 3.46 -12.76 28.09
CA LYS A 287 3.59 -12.57 26.63
C LYS A 287 2.89 -11.31 26.10
N LYS A 288 2.55 -10.36 27.00
CA LYS A 288 1.86 -9.13 26.59
C LYS A 288 2.73 -8.29 25.66
N THR A 289 2.16 -7.93 24.54
CA THR A 289 2.71 -6.96 23.58
C THR A 289 1.64 -5.93 23.23
N LEU A 290 2.05 -4.68 22.99
CA LEU A 290 1.21 -3.59 22.50
C LEU A 290 1.86 -3.04 21.23
N ASN A 291 1.14 -3.11 20.12
CA ASN A 291 1.58 -2.48 18.88
C ASN A 291 1.39 -0.96 18.99
N LEU A 292 2.38 -0.23 18.55
CA LEU A 292 2.35 1.22 18.54
C LEU A 292 1.88 1.72 17.16
N ILE A 293 0.98 2.69 17.16
CA ILE A 293 0.51 3.37 15.96
C ILE A 293 1.42 4.55 15.71
N HIS A 294 1.92 4.70 14.50
CA HIS A 294 2.86 5.77 14.14
C HIS A 294 2.22 7.15 14.40
N GLY A 295 3.00 8.07 14.95
CA GLY A 295 2.49 9.33 15.46
C GLY A 295 2.06 10.35 14.43
N ASP A 296 2.49 10.20 13.16
CA ASP A 296 1.93 11.00 12.05
C ASP A 296 0.43 10.71 11.82
N GLU A 297 -0.09 9.65 12.45
CA GLU A 297 -1.49 9.23 12.41
C GLU A 297 -2.24 9.54 13.72
N ALA A 298 -1.52 9.79 14.81
CA ALA A 298 -2.08 10.18 16.09
C ALA A 298 -2.14 11.71 16.16
N VAL A 299 -3.33 12.27 15.96
CA VAL A 299 -3.57 13.71 15.99
C VAL A 299 -4.26 14.11 17.29
N SER A 300 -3.97 15.31 17.78
CA SER A 300 -4.73 15.92 18.85
C SER A 300 -6.20 16.11 18.42
N ILE A 301 -7.12 16.12 19.37
CA ILE A 301 -8.52 16.49 19.09
C ILE A 301 -8.60 17.94 18.60
N ASP A 302 -7.64 18.78 18.98
CA ASP A 302 -7.47 20.14 18.46
C ASP A 302 -6.49 20.13 17.27
N ASP A 303 -7.03 20.20 16.06
CA ASP A 303 -6.24 20.16 14.81
C ASP A 303 -5.29 21.35 14.63
N GLN A 304 -5.50 22.48 15.34
CA GLN A 304 -4.60 23.63 15.30
C GLN A 304 -3.36 23.43 16.15
N GLU A 305 -3.52 22.88 17.35
CA GLU A 305 -2.38 22.53 18.21
C GLU A 305 -1.50 21.48 17.53
N GLU A 306 -2.08 20.47 16.87
CA GLU A 306 -1.30 19.42 16.19
C GLU A 306 -0.49 19.98 15.01
N ALA A 307 -1.04 20.95 14.26
CA ALA A 307 -0.30 21.60 13.17
C ALA A 307 0.93 22.36 13.67
N GLU A 308 0.83 22.99 14.84
CA GLU A 308 1.95 23.69 15.49
C GLU A 308 2.97 22.69 16.07
N HIS A 309 2.53 21.60 16.67
CA HIS A 309 3.38 20.51 17.16
C HIS A 309 4.16 19.78 16.05
N LEU A 310 3.59 19.64 14.85
CA LEU A 310 4.29 19.06 13.70
C LEU A 310 5.46 19.94 13.20
N ILE A 311 5.37 21.27 13.42
CA ILE A 311 6.45 22.20 13.10
C ILE A 311 7.57 22.12 14.14
N LEU A 312 7.23 21.85 15.40
CA LEU A 312 8.15 21.73 16.53
C LEU A 312 8.26 20.26 16.96
N LYS A 313 8.88 19.39 16.14
CA LYS A 313 9.13 18.01 16.57
C LYS A 313 9.80 17.96 17.93
N HIS A 314 9.29 17.15 18.84
CA HIS A 314 9.91 16.85 20.13
C HIS A 314 11.37 16.46 19.93
N ARG A 315 12.25 17.01 20.76
CA ARG A 315 13.67 16.70 20.78
C ARG A 315 13.97 15.77 21.95
N CYS A 316 14.79 14.78 21.70
CA CYS A 316 15.21 13.84 22.73
C CYS A 316 16.00 14.57 23.82
N PRO A 317 15.61 14.47 25.11
CA PRO A 317 16.30 15.14 26.20
C PRO A 317 17.73 14.61 26.45
N LYS A 318 18.06 13.42 25.89
CA LYS A 318 19.38 12.80 26.07
C LYS A 318 20.38 13.14 24.95
N CYS A 319 19.92 13.22 23.70
CA CYS A 319 20.84 13.39 22.55
C CYS A 319 20.41 14.47 21.55
N ASP A 320 19.35 15.22 21.86
CA ASP A 320 18.80 16.32 21.04
C ASP A 320 18.37 15.92 19.60
N THR A 321 18.30 14.63 19.28
CA THR A 321 17.74 14.15 18.01
C THR A 321 16.22 14.23 18.05
N SER A 322 15.55 14.38 16.89
CA SER A 322 14.10 14.34 16.82
C SER A 322 13.55 13.03 17.38
N MET A 323 12.32 13.07 17.88
CA MET A 323 11.63 11.89 18.41
C MET A 323 10.54 11.41 17.46
N ASP A 324 10.42 10.10 17.34
CA ASP A 324 9.31 9.44 16.64
C ASP A 324 8.13 9.33 17.60
N ASN A 325 6.94 9.70 17.14
CA ASN A 325 5.73 9.73 17.97
C ASN A 325 4.89 8.48 17.73
N TYR A 326 4.28 7.97 18.80
CA TYR A 326 3.41 6.80 18.73
C TYR A 326 2.21 7.00 19.63
N LEU A 327 1.02 6.61 19.16
CA LEU A 327 -0.16 6.55 20.00
C LEU A 327 -0.06 5.31 20.91
N LEU A 328 -0.13 5.52 22.22
CA LEU A 328 -0.17 4.45 23.21
C LEU A 328 -1.62 4.07 23.52
N ASP A 329 -2.43 5.07 23.83
CA ASP A 329 -3.88 5.00 24.02
C ASP A 329 -4.53 6.38 23.76
N GLU A 330 -5.82 6.53 24.03
CA GLU A 330 -6.56 7.79 23.79
C GLU A 330 -6.06 8.98 24.63
N ASN A 331 -5.34 8.71 25.72
CA ASN A 331 -4.86 9.73 26.64
C ASN A 331 -3.34 9.89 26.63
N HIS A 332 -2.60 9.01 25.94
CA HIS A 332 -1.15 9.00 25.99
C HIS A 332 -0.52 8.85 24.61
N LYS A 333 0.42 9.73 24.28
CA LYS A 333 1.42 9.57 23.22
C LYS A 333 2.76 9.16 23.80
N LEU A 334 3.45 8.27 23.13
CA LEU A 334 4.82 7.86 23.44
C LEU A 334 5.76 8.44 22.38
N HIS A 335 6.70 9.26 22.84
CA HIS A 335 7.78 9.80 22.02
C HIS A 335 9.02 8.95 22.24
N ILE A 336 9.60 8.41 21.17
CA ILE A 336 10.80 7.56 21.21
C ILE A 336 11.89 8.24 20.41
N CYS A 337 13.09 8.35 20.96
CA CYS A 337 14.23 8.89 20.24
C CYS A 337 14.42 8.20 18.87
N SER A 338 14.60 8.98 17.80
CA SER A 338 14.85 8.40 16.46
C SER A 338 16.17 7.62 16.40
N ASN A 339 17.12 7.86 17.32
CA ASN A 339 18.33 7.07 17.48
C ASN A 339 18.13 5.79 18.33
N ASN A 340 16.91 5.47 18.79
CA ASN A 340 16.67 4.20 19.48
C ASN A 340 16.96 3.02 18.52
N PRO A 341 17.69 1.98 18.92
CA PRO A 341 18.08 1.61 20.31
C PRO A 341 19.40 2.20 20.80
N ASP A 342 20.16 2.94 20.00
CA ASP A 342 21.46 3.50 20.40
C ASP A 342 21.31 4.65 21.43
N CYS A 343 20.15 5.28 21.45
CA CYS A 343 19.72 6.19 22.50
C CYS A 343 18.40 5.69 23.11
N ASP A 344 18.39 5.49 24.41
CA ASP A 344 17.25 5.01 25.18
C ASP A 344 16.28 6.14 25.62
N GLY A 345 16.34 7.32 24.97
CA GLY A 345 15.47 8.45 25.27
C GLY A 345 14.03 8.18 24.86
N PHE A 346 13.08 8.39 25.77
CA PHE A 346 11.65 8.37 25.51
C PHE A 346 10.92 9.33 26.46
N GLU A 347 9.72 9.76 26.05
CA GLU A 347 8.81 10.57 26.87
C GLU A 347 7.36 10.09 26.65
N VAL A 348 6.52 10.26 27.65
CA VAL A 348 5.07 9.99 27.58
C VAL A 348 4.34 11.33 27.73
N GLU A 349 3.60 11.71 26.71
CA GLU A 349 2.76 12.90 26.70
C GLU A 349 1.34 12.52 27.09
N GLU A 350 0.75 13.25 28.05
CA GLU A 350 -0.64 13.10 28.45
C GLU A 350 -1.51 14.11 27.70
N GLY A 351 -2.65 13.67 27.16
CA GLY A 351 -3.56 14.51 26.39
C GLY A 351 -4.79 13.76 25.93
N ALA A 352 -5.54 14.32 24.99
CA ALA A 352 -6.62 13.63 24.31
C ALA A 352 -6.24 13.45 22.83
N PHE A 353 -6.08 12.21 22.41
CA PHE A 353 -5.58 11.86 21.08
C PHE A 353 -6.57 11.00 20.31
N LYS A 354 -6.59 11.18 19.00
CA LYS A 354 -7.35 10.35 18.05
C LYS A 354 -6.45 9.89 16.90
N ILE A 355 -6.87 8.85 16.21
CA ILE A 355 -6.14 8.36 15.02
C ILE A 355 -6.61 9.14 13.81
N LYS A 356 -5.68 9.69 13.04
CA LYS A 356 -5.98 10.41 11.81
C LYS A 356 -6.76 9.52 10.83
N GLY A 357 -7.92 10.03 10.40
CA GLY A 357 -8.80 9.32 9.45
C GLY A 357 -9.67 8.23 10.07
N TYR A 358 -9.75 8.15 11.40
CA TYR A 358 -10.73 7.34 12.12
C TYR A 358 -11.37 8.17 13.23
N ASP A 359 -12.62 8.57 13.02
CA ASP A 359 -13.44 9.34 13.98
C ASP A 359 -14.53 8.49 14.63
N GLY A 360 -14.43 7.17 14.47
CA GLY A 360 -15.41 6.23 15.01
C GLY A 360 -15.15 5.84 16.47
N PRO A 361 -16.13 5.20 17.10
CA PRO A 361 -16.03 4.73 18.48
C PRO A 361 -15.03 3.57 18.60
N ILE A 362 -14.61 3.29 19.85
CA ILE A 362 -13.89 2.05 20.18
C ILE A 362 -14.75 0.87 19.77
N LEU A 363 -14.17 -0.03 18.97
CA LEU A 363 -14.90 -1.20 18.48
C LEU A 363 -14.85 -2.34 19.47
N SER A 364 -16.00 -2.93 19.71
CA SER A 364 -16.10 -4.23 20.40
C SER A 364 -16.01 -5.37 19.38
N CYS A 365 -15.33 -6.43 19.75
CA CYS A 365 -15.21 -7.63 18.93
C CYS A 365 -16.57 -8.32 18.83
N HIS A 366 -17.07 -8.53 17.63
CA HIS A 366 -18.36 -9.18 17.39
C HIS A 366 -18.41 -10.65 17.83
N LYS A 367 -17.25 -11.30 18.00
CA LYS A 367 -17.19 -12.70 18.46
C LYS A 367 -17.12 -12.87 19.97
N CYS A 368 -16.37 -12.03 20.67
CA CYS A 368 -16.10 -12.23 22.11
C CYS A 368 -16.38 -11.01 22.97
N GLY A 369 -16.84 -9.89 22.40
CA GLY A 369 -17.15 -8.66 23.12
C GLY A 369 -15.94 -7.85 23.62
N SER A 370 -14.71 -8.40 23.52
CA SER A 370 -13.50 -7.69 23.95
C SER A 370 -13.22 -6.50 23.04
N GLU A 371 -12.50 -5.52 23.54
CA GLU A 371 -12.05 -4.35 22.78
C GLU A 371 -11.19 -4.75 21.56
N MET A 372 -11.33 -4.02 20.47
CA MET A 372 -10.49 -4.18 19.27
C MET A 372 -9.57 -2.98 19.11
N GLN A 373 -8.27 -3.24 19.00
CA GLN A 373 -7.26 -2.22 18.77
C GLN A 373 -6.95 -2.07 17.29
N LEU A 374 -6.82 -0.82 16.82
CA LEU A 374 -6.36 -0.55 15.46
C LEU A 374 -4.88 -0.94 15.32
N LYS A 375 -4.58 -1.68 14.28
CA LYS A 375 -3.24 -2.21 13.96
C LYS A 375 -2.92 -1.93 12.50
N THR A 376 -1.64 -1.82 12.18
CA THR A 376 -1.18 -1.73 10.79
C THR A 376 -0.64 -3.09 10.35
N GLY A 377 -1.09 -3.58 9.20
CA GLY A 377 -0.65 -4.84 8.60
C GLY A 377 -0.23 -4.68 7.15
N ARG A 378 0.27 -5.74 6.53
CA ARG A 378 0.70 -5.77 5.12
C ARG A 378 -0.33 -5.20 4.13
N PHE A 379 -1.62 -5.34 4.46
CA PHE A 379 -2.73 -4.92 3.59
C PHE A 379 -3.42 -3.62 4.04
N GLY A 380 -2.80 -2.87 4.96
CA GLY A 380 -3.32 -1.63 5.52
C GLY A 380 -3.76 -1.74 6.98
N LYS A 381 -4.50 -0.73 7.45
CA LYS A 381 -4.98 -0.65 8.82
C LYS A 381 -6.13 -1.62 9.07
N TYR A 382 -6.14 -2.26 10.22
CA TYR A 382 -7.20 -3.16 10.65
C TYR A 382 -7.36 -3.18 12.17
N PHE A 383 -8.55 -3.46 12.63
CA PHE A 383 -8.82 -3.70 14.05
C PHE A 383 -8.54 -5.16 14.37
N GLY A 384 -7.72 -5.41 15.38
CA GLY A 384 -7.45 -6.73 15.92
C GLY A 384 -8.03 -6.87 17.32
N CYS A 385 -8.72 -7.98 17.61
CA CYS A 385 -9.23 -8.27 18.93
C CYS A 385 -8.10 -8.35 19.95
N MET A 386 -8.30 -7.78 21.14
CA MET A 386 -7.31 -7.78 22.23
C MET A 386 -7.33 -9.09 23.03
N ASN A 387 -8.32 -9.96 22.79
CA ASN A 387 -8.35 -11.29 23.39
C ASN A 387 -7.51 -12.24 22.55
N ASP A 388 -6.39 -12.71 23.11
CA ASP A 388 -5.41 -13.57 22.43
C ASP A 388 -6.01 -14.89 21.91
N ASN A 389 -7.09 -15.38 22.53
CA ASN A 389 -7.77 -16.59 22.11
C ASN A 389 -8.82 -16.37 21.01
N CYS A 390 -9.08 -15.13 20.61
CA CYS A 390 -10.15 -14.80 19.66
C CYS A 390 -9.64 -14.66 18.21
N GLY A 391 -8.53 -13.99 18.00
CA GLY A 391 -7.90 -13.80 16.69
C GLY A 391 -8.72 -13.03 15.65
N THR A 392 -9.88 -12.45 16.02
CA THR A 392 -10.77 -11.75 15.10
C THR A 392 -10.16 -10.43 14.63
N THR A 393 -10.30 -10.14 13.33
CA THR A 393 -9.82 -8.89 12.73
C THR A 393 -10.88 -8.25 11.84
N ARG A 394 -10.87 -6.90 11.75
CA ARG A 394 -11.70 -6.11 10.82
C ARG A 394 -10.84 -5.06 10.14
N ALA A 395 -10.77 -5.06 8.82
CA ALA A 395 -10.00 -4.06 8.08
C ALA A 395 -10.65 -2.66 8.19
N LEU A 396 -9.83 -1.60 8.21
CA LEU A 396 -10.29 -0.23 8.06
C LEU A 396 -10.40 0.10 6.56
N GLN A 397 -11.55 0.63 6.15
CA GLN A 397 -11.78 1.06 4.77
C GLN A 397 -11.16 2.44 4.51
N ARG A 398 -11.03 2.81 3.24
CA ARG A 398 -10.49 4.12 2.83
C ARG A 398 -11.35 5.32 3.25
N ASN A 399 -12.64 5.09 3.51
CA ASN A 399 -13.56 6.09 4.02
C ASN A 399 -13.46 6.31 5.54
N GLY A 400 -12.54 5.62 6.22
CA GLY A 400 -12.37 5.71 7.67
C GLY A 400 -13.33 4.82 8.48
N GLU A 401 -14.15 3.98 7.83
CA GLU A 401 -15.08 3.08 8.51
C GLU A 401 -14.52 1.66 8.62
N PRO A 402 -14.85 0.91 9.70
CA PRO A 402 -14.54 -0.50 9.78
C PRO A 402 -15.26 -1.29 8.70
N LYS A 403 -14.59 -2.26 8.08
CA LYS A 403 -15.24 -3.13 7.11
C LYS A 403 -16.44 -3.84 7.77
N PRO A 404 -17.60 -3.94 7.09
CA PRO A 404 -18.76 -4.64 7.62
C PRO A 404 -18.43 -6.07 8.06
N ILE A 405 -19.14 -6.55 9.07
CA ILE A 405 -19.10 -7.96 9.47
C ILE A 405 -19.70 -8.76 8.29
N VAL A 406 -19.08 -9.85 7.95
CA VAL A 406 -19.53 -10.75 6.87
C VAL A 406 -19.75 -12.14 7.46
N MET A 407 -20.50 -12.96 6.76
CA MET A 407 -20.75 -14.35 7.10
C MET A 407 -19.43 -15.13 7.34
N GLU A 408 -19.40 -15.98 8.36
CA GLU A 408 -18.30 -16.91 8.59
C GLU A 408 -18.15 -17.88 7.42
N PRO A 409 -16.92 -18.26 7.03
CA PRO A 409 -16.72 -19.19 5.93
C PRO A 409 -17.33 -20.57 6.21
N ILE A 410 -18.14 -21.09 5.29
CA ILE A 410 -18.68 -22.45 5.36
C ILE A 410 -17.79 -23.38 4.53
N SER A 411 -17.37 -24.49 5.12
CA SER A 411 -16.61 -25.52 4.41
C SER A 411 -17.53 -26.30 3.48
N THR A 412 -17.11 -26.49 2.22
CA THR A 412 -17.86 -27.27 1.23
C THR A 412 -17.16 -28.57 0.88
N SER A 413 -17.90 -29.50 0.23
CA SER A 413 -17.31 -30.70 -0.38
C SER A 413 -16.85 -30.48 -1.84
N ILE A 414 -17.01 -29.25 -2.37
CA ILE A 414 -16.73 -28.93 -3.77
C ILE A 414 -15.23 -28.84 -4.01
N ALA A 415 -14.71 -29.69 -4.89
CA ALA A 415 -13.30 -29.71 -5.26
C ALA A 415 -12.89 -28.52 -6.14
N CYS A 416 -11.71 -27.98 -5.92
CA CYS A 416 -11.09 -26.98 -6.80
C CYS A 416 -10.65 -27.61 -8.13
N SER A 417 -10.61 -26.80 -9.21
CA SER A 417 -10.34 -27.30 -10.57
C SER A 417 -8.87 -27.57 -10.84
N LYS A 418 -7.94 -26.90 -10.15
CA LYS A 418 -6.49 -26.91 -10.47
C LYS A 418 -5.61 -27.56 -9.44
N PHE A 419 -6.09 -27.74 -8.20
CA PHE A 419 -5.31 -28.26 -7.08
C PHE A 419 -6.16 -29.25 -6.28
N GLU A 420 -5.49 -30.17 -5.57
CA GLU A 420 -6.14 -31.01 -4.54
C GLU A 420 -6.53 -30.14 -3.33
N ASP A 421 -7.64 -29.43 -3.48
CA ASP A 421 -8.16 -28.47 -2.52
C ASP A 421 -9.69 -28.40 -2.64
N ILE A 422 -10.36 -27.87 -1.61
CA ILE A 422 -11.81 -27.67 -1.59
C ILE A 422 -12.14 -26.19 -1.54
N TYR A 423 -13.32 -25.84 -1.98
CA TYR A 423 -13.83 -24.48 -1.82
C TYR A 423 -14.41 -24.26 -0.43
N LEU A 424 -14.25 -23.04 0.05
CA LEU A 424 -15.02 -22.46 1.15
C LEU A 424 -16.04 -21.49 0.56
N LEU A 425 -17.29 -21.57 0.99
CA LEU A 425 -18.28 -20.55 0.70
C LEU A 425 -18.03 -19.35 1.61
N ARG A 426 -17.87 -18.18 1.02
CA ARG A 426 -17.57 -16.92 1.70
C ARG A 426 -18.50 -15.82 1.24
N ASP A 427 -18.73 -14.84 2.11
CA ASP A 427 -19.38 -13.58 1.78
C ASP A 427 -18.38 -12.44 1.67
N SER A 428 -18.71 -11.44 0.85
CA SER A 428 -17.94 -10.22 0.67
C SER A 428 -18.86 -9.06 0.29
N MET A 429 -18.31 -7.86 0.23
CA MET A 429 -19.02 -6.67 -0.30
C MET A 429 -19.47 -6.82 -1.77
N LYS A 430 -19.16 -7.93 -2.42
CA LYS A 430 -19.58 -8.29 -3.78
C LYS A 430 -20.49 -9.53 -3.80
N GLY A 431 -21.03 -9.91 -2.64
CA GLY A 431 -21.88 -11.07 -2.43
C GLY A 431 -21.11 -12.37 -2.22
N LEU A 432 -21.85 -13.49 -2.27
CA LEU A 432 -21.35 -14.83 -2.02
C LEU A 432 -20.40 -15.32 -3.13
N PHE A 433 -19.35 -16.02 -2.74
CA PHE A 433 -18.37 -16.63 -3.64
C PHE A 433 -17.72 -17.86 -3.03
N LEU A 434 -17.29 -18.76 -3.89
CA LEU A 434 -16.45 -19.89 -3.56
C LEU A 434 -14.98 -19.48 -3.67
N ALA A 435 -14.19 -19.72 -2.63
CA ALA A 435 -12.74 -19.48 -2.60
C ALA A 435 -12.02 -20.73 -2.13
N ALA A 436 -10.89 -21.04 -2.76
CA ALA A 436 -10.04 -22.17 -2.37
C ALA A 436 -9.59 -22.08 -0.91
N SER A 437 -9.59 -23.20 -0.18
CA SER A 437 -9.27 -23.24 1.25
C SER A 437 -7.81 -22.94 1.54
N LYS A 438 -6.91 -23.33 0.62
CA LYS A 438 -5.45 -23.16 0.74
C LYS A 438 -4.95 -21.82 0.21
N TYR A 439 -5.78 -20.76 0.20
CA TYR A 439 -5.31 -19.41 -0.14
C TYR A 439 -4.16 -18.98 0.77
N PRO A 440 -3.09 -18.32 0.30
CA PRO A 440 -2.84 -17.81 -1.06
C PRO A 440 -2.16 -18.77 -2.04
N LYS A 441 -1.89 -20.02 -1.64
CA LYS A 441 -1.26 -21.02 -2.51
C LYS A 441 -2.17 -21.38 -3.69
N ASN A 442 -3.45 -21.60 -3.41
CA ASN A 442 -4.49 -21.72 -4.41
C ASN A 442 -5.35 -20.44 -4.41
N ARG A 443 -5.47 -19.77 -5.55
CA ARG A 443 -6.22 -18.51 -5.70
C ARG A 443 -7.52 -18.66 -6.49
N GLU A 444 -8.00 -19.88 -6.64
CA GLU A 444 -9.26 -20.11 -7.36
C GLU A 444 -10.44 -19.49 -6.62
N THR A 445 -11.21 -18.71 -7.35
CA THR A 445 -12.45 -18.08 -6.86
C THR A 445 -13.50 -18.05 -7.97
N ARG A 446 -14.76 -18.30 -7.63
CA ARG A 446 -15.91 -18.16 -8.54
C ARG A 446 -17.20 -17.95 -7.77
N ALA A 447 -18.25 -17.54 -8.47
CA ALA A 447 -19.57 -17.52 -7.89
C ALA A 447 -20.14 -18.96 -7.82
N PRO A 448 -20.92 -19.31 -6.77
CA PRO A 448 -21.59 -20.59 -6.67
C PRO A 448 -22.80 -20.65 -7.60
N SER A 449 -23.13 -21.83 -8.10
CA SER A 449 -24.48 -22.10 -8.58
C SER A 449 -25.46 -22.29 -7.42
N VAL A 450 -26.75 -22.16 -7.67
CA VAL A 450 -27.77 -22.43 -6.66
C VAL A 450 -27.73 -23.89 -6.19
N GLU A 451 -27.43 -24.82 -7.09
CA GLU A 451 -27.30 -26.24 -6.74
C GLU A 451 -26.11 -26.47 -5.80
N GLU A 452 -24.93 -25.91 -6.12
CA GLU A 452 -23.74 -25.98 -5.26
C GLU A 452 -23.93 -25.30 -3.90
N PHE A 453 -24.67 -24.20 -3.86
CA PHE A 453 -25.04 -23.55 -2.62
C PHE A 453 -25.91 -24.46 -1.75
N ASN A 454 -26.95 -25.06 -2.31
CA ASN A 454 -27.88 -25.94 -1.58
C ASN A 454 -27.24 -27.29 -1.19
N GLU A 455 -26.20 -27.75 -1.90
CA GLU A 455 -25.41 -28.91 -1.50
C GLU A 455 -24.46 -28.63 -0.32
N ALA A 456 -23.94 -27.41 -0.28
CA ALA A 456 -22.96 -26.99 0.71
C ALA A 456 -23.58 -26.48 2.01
N VAL A 457 -24.85 -26.04 1.99
CA VAL A 457 -25.45 -25.24 3.05
C VAL A 457 -26.80 -25.80 3.46
N THR A 458 -27.01 -26.00 4.76
CA THR A 458 -28.33 -26.19 5.37
C THR A 458 -28.76 -24.89 6.04
N GLU A 459 -30.05 -24.74 6.33
CA GLU A 459 -30.56 -23.57 7.08
C GLU A 459 -29.81 -23.38 8.41
N GLU A 460 -29.59 -24.45 9.16
CA GLU A 460 -28.87 -24.43 10.43
C GLU A 460 -27.41 -23.96 10.28
N THR A 461 -26.68 -24.50 9.29
CA THR A 461 -25.29 -24.08 9.02
C THR A 461 -25.18 -22.64 8.55
N LEU A 462 -26.20 -22.17 7.79
CA LEU A 462 -26.25 -20.80 7.30
C LEU A 462 -26.50 -19.81 8.44
N LEU A 463 -27.49 -20.09 9.29
CA LEU A 463 -27.78 -19.27 10.47
C LEU A 463 -26.60 -19.23 11.45
N ASP A 464 -25.92 -20.35 11.70
CA ASP A 464 -24.69 -20.35 12.52
C ASP A 464 -23.59 -19.51 11.89
N ALA A 465 -23.39 -19.59 10.57
CA ALA A 465 -22.40 -18.77 9.87
C ALA A 465 -22.77 -17.27 9.88
N CYS A 466 -24.04 -16.93 9.90
CA CYS A 466 -24.55 -15.55 9.92
C CYS A 466 -24.79 -14.99 11.33
N LYS A 467 -24.55 -15.74 12.40
CA LYS A 467 -24.90 -15.38 13.79
C LYS A 467 -24.37 -14.04 14.30
N TYR A 468 -23.32 -13.49 13.66
CA TYR A 468 -22.72 -12.20 14.00
C TYR A 468 -23.18 -11.06 13.08
N LEU A 469 -24.01 -11.33 12.07
CA LEU A 469 -24.60 -10.30 11.21
C LEU A 469 -25.76 -9.62 11.94
N GLU A 470 -26.04 -8.36 11.62
CA GLU A 470 -27.24 -7.66 12.07
C GLU A 470 -28.51 -8.36 11.53
N ASP A 471 -28.49 -8.77 10.28
CA ASP A 471 -29.50 -9.60 9.65
C ASP A 471 -28.97 -11.03 9.52
N GLN A 472 -29.34 -11.90 10.45
CA GLN A 472 -28.90 -13.29 10.47
C GLN A 472 -29.56 -14.11 9.36
N GLU A 473 -30.68 -13.65 8.81
CA GLU A 473 -31.43 -14.30 7.73
C GLU A 473 -31.07 -13.77 6.34
N LYS A 474 -30.08 -12.88 6.23
CA LYS A 474 -29.69 -12.20 4.99
C LYS A 474 -29.59 -13.11 3.77
N HIS A 475 -29.19 -14.37 3.94
CA HIS A 475 -28.98 -15.30 2.84
C HIS A 475 -29.97 -16.46 2.77
N THR A 476 -30.94 -16.55 3.70
CA THR A 476 -31.87 -17.69 3.77
C THR A 476 -32.77 -17.83 2.55
N HIS A 477 -33.16 -16.71 1.94
CA HIS A 477 -33.94 -16.69 0.70
C HIS A 477 -33.29 -17.44 -0.48
N LEU A 478 -31.96 -17.70 -0.41
CA LEU A 478 -31.23 -18.46 -1.43
C LEU A 478 -31.49 -19.97 -1.34
N LEU A 479 -31.95 -20.49 -0.20
CA LEU A 479 -32.25 -21.89 -0.01
C LEU A 479 -33.46 -22.33 -0.86
N ASP A 480 -34.40 -21.42 -1.07
CA ASP A 480 -35.59 -21.64 -1.88
C ASP A 480 -35.43 -21.17 -3.33
N ALA A 481 -34.21 -20.83 -3.74
CA ALA A 481 -33.91 -20.32 -5.05
C ALA A 481 -34.10 -21.42 -6.15
N PRO A 482 -34.64 -21.10 -7.33
CA PRO A 482 -34.72 -22.04 -8.44
C PRO A 482 -33.32 -22.44 -8.92
N LYS A 483 -33.09 -23.74 -9.12
CA LYS A 483 -31.79 -24.26 -9.53
C LYS A 483 -31.47 -23.97 -11.00
N ASN A 484 -32.48 -24.01 -11.87
CA ASN A 484 -32.33 -23.86 -13.32
C ASN A 484 -33.41 -22.94 -13.88
N ASP A 485 -33.13 -22.34 -15.04
CA ASP A 485 -34.11 -21.59 -15.83
C ASP A 485 -35.07 -22.53 -16.56
N ASP A 486 -36.09 -21.98 -17.22
CA ASP A 486 -37.10 -22.73 -18.00
C ASP A 486 -36.51 -23.64 -19.08
N LYS A 487 -35.26 -23.41 -19.49
CA LYS A 487 -34.53 -24.18 -20.50
C LYS A 487 -33.56 -25.19 -19.89
N GLY A 488 -33.55 -25.33 -18.58
CA GLY A 488 -32.69 -26.26 -17.84
C GLY A 488 -31.25 -25.78 -17.68
N ASN A 489 -30.93 -24.51 -17.91
CA ASN A 489 -29.60 -23.97 -17.67
C ASN A 489 -29.43 -23.58 -16.20
N PRO A 490 -28.28 -23.87 -15.55
CA PRO A 490 -28.08 -23.60 -14.13
C PRO A 490 -28.07 -22.10 -13.81
N TYR A 491 -28.68 -21.73 -12.70
CA TYR A 491 -28.59 -20.39 -12.14
C TYR A 491 -27.35 -20.25 -11.28
N ILE A 492 -26.60 -19.16 -11.53
CA ILE A 492 -25.44 -18.72 -10.75
C ILE A 492 -25.86 -17.56 -9.85
N ILE A 493 -25.50 -17.64 -8.57
CA ILE A 493 -25.78 -16.58 -7.59
C ILE A 493 -24.89 -15.37 -7.88
N ARG A 494 -25.51 -14.23 -8.07
CA ARG A 494 -24.87 -12.95 -8.35
C ARG A 494 -25.34 -11.90 -7.33
N TYR A 495 -24.64 -10.79 -7.26
CA TYR A 495 -24.94 -9.73 -6.31
C TYR A 495 -25.07 -8.38 -7.01
N ASN A 496 -26.15 -7.66 -6.71
CA ASN A 496 -26.38 -6.29 -7.16
C ASN A 496 -25.95 -5.32 -6.05
N LYS A 497 -24.83 -4.65 -6.27
CA LYS A 497 -24.26 -3.72 -5.29
C LYS A 497 -25.12 -2.47 -5.04
N VAL A 498 -25.94 -2.07 -6.00
CA VAL A 498 -26.79 -0.86 -5.90
C VAL A 498 -28.00 -1.13 -5.02
N GLU A 499 -28.58 -2.31 -5.18
CA GLU A 499 -29.78 -2.75 -4.45
C GLU A 499 -29.47 -3.54 -3.18
N ASP A 500 -28.17 -3.84 -2.93
CA ASP A 500 -27.69 -4.68 -1.82
C ASP A 500 -28.38 -6.06 -1.74
N THR A 501 -28.68 -6.66 -2.90
CA THR A 501 -29.45 -7.91 -3.00
C THR A 501 -28.77 -8.93 -3.90
N HIS A 502 -29.08 -10.22 -3.66
CA HIS A 502 -28.70 -11.29 -4.59
C HIS A 502 -29.71 -11.42 -5.71
N TYR A 503 -29.22 -11.76 -6.89
CA TYR A 503 -30.04 -12.15 -8.05
C TYR A 503 -29.42 -13.37 -8.72
N LEU A 504 -30.19 -14.08 -9.48
CA LEU A 504 -29.76 -15.26 -10.22
C LEU A 504 -29.55 -14.89 -11.69
N ALA A 505 -28.51 -15.43 -12.30
CA ALA A 505 -28.28 -15.30 -13.74
C ALA A 505 -28.00 -16.69 -14.32
N SER A 506 -28.77 -17.14 -15.30
CA SER A 506 -28.55 -18.45 -15.88
C SER A 506 -27.36 -18.45 -16.85
N GLU A 507 -26.59 -19.53 -16.84
CA GLU A 507 -25.41 -19.69 -17.68
C GLU A 507 -25.43 -21.03 -18.43
N LYS A 508 -25.00 -20.98 -19.70
CA LYS A 508 -24.77 -22.15 -20.54
C LYS A 508 -23.35 -22.10 -21.09
N ASP A 509 -22.59 -23.17 -20.87
CA ASP A 509 -21.18 -23.26 -21.30
C ASP A 509 -20.33 -22.07 -20.83
N GLY A 510 -20.57 -21.56 -19.60
CA GLY A 510 -19.88 -20.42 -19.01
C GLY A 510 -20.25 -19.05 -19.57
N LYS A 511 -21.34 -18.97 -20.39
CA LYS A 511 -21.87 -17.72 -20.93
C LYS A 511 -23.28 -17.47 -20.40
N LYS A 512 -23.58 -16.20 -20.05
CA LYS A 512 -24.92 -15.79 -19.62
C LYS A 512 -25.91 -15.99 -20.74
N THR A 513 -27.08 -16.60 -20.44
CA THR A 513 -28.15 -16.81 -21.40
C THR A 513 -29.04 -15.58 -21.58
N GLY A 514 -29.02 -14.65 -20.63
CA GLY A 514 -29.88 -13.48 -20.55
C GLY A 514 -31.07 -13.66 -19.59
N ASN A 515 -31.40 -14.88 -19.17
CA ASN A 515 -32.44 -15.11 -18.17
C ASN A 515 -31.90 -14.79 -16.75
N THR A 516 -32.71 -14.11 -15.97
CA THR A 516 -32.38 -13.73 -14.58
C THR A 516 -33.57 -13.99 -13.67
N ALA A 517 -33.32 -14.17 -12.37
CA ALA A 517 -34.37 -14.18 -11.36
C ALA A 517 -34.00 -13.27 -10.20
N THR A 518 -34.95 -12.55 -9.66
CA THR A 518 -34.80 -11.66 -8.52
C THR A 518 -35.82 -12.03 -7.44
N HIS A 519 -35.41 -11.86 -6.16
CA HIS A 519 -36.29 -12.11 -5.02
C HIS A 519 -36.99 -10.81 -4.60
N ASN A 520 -38.33 -10.81 -4.49
CA ASN A 520 -39.12 -9.63 -4.15
C ASN A 520 -39.42 -9.47 -2.65
N GLY A 521 -38.81 -10.29 -1.81
CA GLY A 521 -39.05 -10.38 -0.37
C GLY A 521 -39.94 -11.59 0.00
N GLU A 522 -40.75 -12.13 -0.92
CA GLU A 522 -41.65 -13.27 -0.70
C GLU A 522 -41.30 -14.46 -1.58
N GLN A 523 -40.98 -14.22 -2.87
CA GLN A 523 -40.70 -15.27 -3.84
C GLN A 523 -39.71 -14.83 -4.92
N TRP A 524 -39.15 -15.81 -5.61
CA TRP A 524 -38.31 -15.58 -6.79
C TRP A 524 -39.16 -15.31 -8.02
N ILE A 525 -38.82 -14.23 -8.73
CA ILE A 525 -39.48 -13.81 -9.98
C ILE A 525 -38.49 -13.95 -11.13
N GLU A 526 -38.81 -14.79 -12.10
CA GLU A 526 -37.98 -14.96 -13.29
C GLU A 526 -38.29 -13.90 -14.35
N VAL A 527 -37.22 -13.38 -14.96
CA VAL A 527 -37.26 -12.43 -16.07
C VAL A 527 -36.49 -13.03 -17.23
N SER A 528 -37.19 -13.48 -18.25
CA SER A 528 -36.58 -13.95 -19.49
C SER A 528 -36.42 -12.79 -20.49
N LYS A 529 -35.24 -12.72 -21.10
CA LYS A 529 -34.97 -11.84 -22.25
C LYS A 529 -35.08 -12.57 -23.56
#